data_1fdc5947375821a7787cf6d29fdb1678
#
_entry.id   1fdc5947375821a7787cf6d29fdb1678
#
_cell.length_a   1.000
_cell.length_b   1.000
_cell.length_c   1.000
_cell.angle_alpha   90.00
_cell.angle_beta   90.00
_cell.angle_gamma   90.00
#
_symmetry.space_group_name_H-M   'P 1'
#
loop_
_entity.id
_entity.type
_entity.pdbx_description
1 polymer ?
#
loop_
_entity_poly.entity_id
_entity_poly.type
_entity_poly.pdbx_seq_one_letter_code
_entity_poly.pdbx_strand_id
1 'polypeptide(L)'
;MRGMTVFSLPTLPTSFVSPVKSYLLSAALVALSLSVCAQDHPERRKRHYDMQARTYYRGPVRFSAGAGVGLYNGDLTKGLSNQLPGPSFSLGVLYPVHPHWTVGTEATYFQIGSTDYLPERNLAFRGRNGTGTVFVRFEPLRDGAYYATPRPAPTALVKPYLKLGVGLALYSPKAYNGTTRPDDNTSFLRPERGDYPALAIVAPVGLGVTLRLTPKLNATAEAAYYFTTTDQLDDISTGLGRSSSALNDGYGLVELKLEYSPWSK
;
A
#
# COMPACT_ATOMS: atom_id res chain seq x y z
N MET A 1 -30.38 -35.56 -53.94
CA MET A 1 -29.10 -35.17 -53.31
C MET A 1 -29.37 -33.96 -52.40
N ARG A 2 -29.39 -34.18 -51.09
CA ARG A 2 -29.62 -33.13 -50.05
C ARG A 2 -28.26 -32.68 -49.54
N GLY A 3 -27.95 -31.40 -49.74
CA GLY A 3 -26.74 -30.78 -49.21
C GLY A 3 -26.80 -30.60 -47.69
N MET A 4 -25.76 -31.07 -47.03
CA MET A 4 -25.56 -31.00 -45.57
C MET A 4 -24.79 -29.69 -45.27
N THR A 5 -25.47 -28.73 -44.70
CA THR A 5 -24.85 -27.48 -44.20
C THR A 5 -24.17 -27.74 -42.86
N VAL A 6 -22.85 -27.63 -42.86
CA VAL A 6 -22.03 -27.68 -41.64
C VAL A 6 -22.08 -26.32 -40.95
N PHE A 7 -22.69 -26.30 -39.76
CA PHE A 7 -22.66 -25.13 -38.86
C PHE A 7 -21.28 -25.10 -38.17
N SER A 8 -20.47 -24.09 -38.46
CA SER A 8 -19.25 -23.78 -37.68
C SER A 8 -19.62 -22.99 -36.41
N LEU A 9 -19.32 -23.56 -35.25
CA LEU A 9 -19.41 -22.89 -33.96
C LEU A 9 -18.38 -21.77 -33.89
N PRO A 10 -18.76 -20.57 -33.39
CA PRO A 10 -17.82 -19.47 -33.14
C PRO A 10 -16.88 -19.87 -32.01
N THR A 11 -15.57 -19.81 -32.26
CA THR A 11 -14.52 -19.93 -31.27
C THR A 11 -14.58 -18.72 -30.34
N LEU A 12 -14.83 -18.97 -29.05
CA LEU A 12 -14.75 -17.95 -27.99
C LEU A 12 -13.31 -17.40 -27.93
N PRO A 13 -13.14 -16.07 -27.85
CA PRO A 13 -11.81 -15.49 -27.66
C PRO A 13 -11.29 -15.88 -26.29
N THR A 14 -10.17 -16.61 -26.26
CA THR A 14 -9.39 -16.83 -25.05
C THR A 14 -8.86 -15.48 -24.58
N SER A 15 -9.50 -14.92 -23.56
CA SER A 15 -9.02 -13.71 -22.89
C SER A 15 -7.63 -14.01 -22.34
N PHE A 16 -6.62 -13.39 -22.90
CA PHE A 16 -5.27 -13.35 -22.36
C PHE A 16 -5.32 -12.69 -20.97
N VAL A 17 -5.40 -13.50 -19.94
CA VAL A 17 -5.13 -13.06 -18.57
C VAL A 17 -3.65 -12.68 -18.55
N SER A 18 -3.36 -11.40 -18.48
CA SER A 18 -1.98 -10.91 -18.49
C SER A 18 -1.17 -11.61 -17.38
N PRO A 19 0.05 -12.09 -17.66
CA PRO A 19 0.87 -12.85 -16.70
C PRO A 19 1.08 -12.10 -15.37
N VAL A 20 1.06 -10.77 -15.39
CA VAL A 20 1.18 -9.90 -14.20
C VAL A 20 0.06 -10.14 -13.19
N LYS A 21 -1.18 -10.41 -13.62
CA LYS A 21 -2.30 -10.74 -12.71
C LYS A 21 -2.08 -12.07 -12.00
N SER A 22 -1.46 -13.05 -12.65
CA SER A 22 -1.13 -14.35 -12.06
C SER A 22 -0.04 -14.23 -10.99
N TYR A 23 0.98 -13.39 -11.19
CA TYR A 23 2.04 -13.20 -10.20
C TYR A 23 1.56 -12.44 -8.96
N LEU A 24 0.67 -11.47 -9.11
CA LEU A 24 0.07 -10.77 -7.97
C LEU A 24 -0.81 -11.71 -7.14
N LEU A 25 -1.58 -12.57 -7.79
CA LEU A 25 -2.42 -13.55 -7.10
C LEU A 25 -1.58 -14.60 -6.36
N SER A 26 -0.49 -15.08 -6.95
CA SER A 26 0.42 -16.03 -6.31
C SER A 26 1.19 -15.40 -5.16
N ALA A 27 1.64 -14.15 -5.27
CA ALA A 27 2.29 -13.44 -4.17
C ALA A 27 1.34 -13.21 -2.99
N ALA A 28 0.08 -12.87 -3.25
CA ALA A 28 -0.95 -12.75 -2.22
C ALA A 28 -1.27 -14.09 -1.54
N LEU A 29 -1.32 -15.19 -2.30
CA LEU A 29 -1.53 -16.54 -1.78
C LEU A 29 -0.36 -17.02 -0.91
N VAL A 30 0.88 -16.72 -1.30
CA VAL A 30 2.08 -17.03 -0.51
C VAL A 30 2.09 -16.22 0.79
N ALA A 31 1.75 -14.93 0.76
CA ALA A 31 1.63 -14.10 1.95
C ALA A 31 0.54 -14.60 2.92
N LEU A 32 -0.59 -15.07 2.39
CA LEU A 32 -1.66 -15.70 3.18
C LEU A 32 -1.24 -17.03 3.80
N SER A 33 -0.47 -17.86 3.09
CA SER A 33 -0.01 -19.16 3.59
C SER A 33 1.02 -19.02 4.71
N LEU A 34 1.90 -18.02 4.65
CA LEU A 34 2.84 -17.71 5.72
C LEU A 34 2.14 -17.27 7.01
N SER A 35 0.98 -16.64 6.89
CA SER A 35 0.20 -16.18 8.05
C SER A 35 -0.46 -17.33 8.80
N VAL A 36 -0.81 -18.43 8.13
CA VAL A 36 -1.46 -19.61 8.75
C VAL A 36 -0.49 -20.37 9.65
N CYS A 37 0.81 -20.39 9.32
CA CYS A 37 1.82 -21.07 10.14
C CYS A 37 2.17 -20.33 11.44
N ALA A 38 1.75 -19.07 11.61
CA ALA A 38 2.03 -18.27 12.80
C ALA A 38 0.97 -18.38 13.91
N GLN A 39 0.03 -19.31 13.79
CA GLN A 39 -1.07 -19.47 14.76
C GLN A 39 -0.62 -20.29 15.96
N ASP A 40 0.00 -19.63 16.93
CA ASP A 40 0.11 -20.22 18.28
C ASP A 40 -1.27 -20.18 18.95
N HIS A 41 -1.79 -21.35 19.30
CA HIS A 41 -3.01 -21.47 20.11
C HIS A 41 -2.89 -20.61 21.38
N PRO A 42 -3.90 -19.82 21.76
CA PRO A 42 -3.82 -18.89 22.89
C PRO A 42 -3.49 -19.56 24.23
N GLU A 43 -3.74 -20.87 24.36
CA GLU A 43 -3.44 -21.64 25.56
C GLU A 43 -1.98 -22.14 25.64
N ARG A 44 -1.21 -22.06 24.54
CA ARG A 44 0.17 -22.55 24.44
C ARG A 44 1.17 -21.47 24.02
N ARG A 45 0.81 -20.19 24.16
CA ARG A 45 1.74 -19.11 23.80
C ARG A 45 3.04 -19.22 24.60
N LYS A 46 4.16 -19.31 23.89
CA LYS A 46 5.49 -19.32 24.50
C LYS A 46 5.75 -17.97 25.18
N ARG A 47 6.26 -18.02 26.41
CA ARG A 47 6.74 -16.84 27.14
C ARG A 47 8.08 -16.43 26.55
N HIS A 48 8.25 -15.17 26.28
CA HIS A 48 9.50 -14.54 25.90
C HIS A 48 9.91 -13.57 26.99
N TYR A 49 11.18 -13.21 27.04
CA TYR A 49 11.72 -12.27 28.02
C TYR A 49 12.28 -11.05 27.30
N ASP A 50 12.00 -9.86 27.80
CA ASP A 50 12.63 -8.62 27.35
C ASP A 50 14.00 -8.42 28.05
N MET A 51 14.70 -7.33 27.70
CA MET A 51 16.01 -7.00 28.28
C MET A 51 15.96 -6.76 29.80
N GLN A 52 14.78 -6.52 30.38
CA GLN A 52 14.55 -6.35 31.81
C GLN A 52 13.99 -7.62 32.46
N ALA A 53 14.14 -8.78 31.82
CA ALA A 53 13.63 -10.11 32.28
C ALA A 53 12.10 -10.15 32.50
N ARG A 54 11.32 -9.21 31.91
CA ARG A 54 9.87 -9.25 31.99
C ARG A 54 9.32 -10.19 30.92
N THR A 55 8.37 -11.02 31.32
CA THR A 55 7.75 -11.98 30.40
C THR A 55 6.70 -11.29 29.50
N TYR A 56 6.76 -11.59 28.21
CA TYR A 56 5.77 -11.11 27.23
C TYR A 56 5.34 -12.23 26.28
N TYR A 57 4.23 -12.02 25.59
CA TYR A 57 3.70 -12.90 24.54
C TYR A 57 3.78 -12.22 23.18
N ARG A 58 4.13 -12.99 22.15
CA ARG A 58 4.02 -12.55 20.74
C ARG A 58 2.60 -12.70 20.22
N GLY A 59 2.26 -11.95 19.17
CA GLY A 59 0.94 -12.03 18.55
C GLY A 59 -0.19 -11.49 19.42
N PRO A 60 -1.43 -11.70 19.07
CA PRO A 60 -1.93 -12.45 17.92
C PRO A 60 -1.72 -11.75 16.58
N VAL A 61 -1.88 -12.51 15.48
CA VAL A 61 -1.97 -11.94 14.13
C VAL A 61 -3.15 -10.98 14.06
N ARG A 62 -2.96 -9.86 13.36
CA ARG A 62 -4.00 -8.88 13.06
C ARG A 62 -4.12 -8.75 11.55
N PHE A 63 -5.35 -8.65 11.07
CA PHE A 63 -5.66 -8.30 9.70
C PHE A 63 -6.04 -6.83 9.65
N SER A 64 -5.52 -6.10 8.68
CA SER A 64 -5.85 -4.70 8.48
C SER A 64 -6.53 -4.48 7.14
N ALA A 65 -7.52 -3.60 7.13
CA ALA A 65 -8.14 -3.07 5.93
C ALA A 65 -8.22 -1.56 6.07
N GLY A 66 -7.81 -0.84 5.03
CA GLY A 66 -7.74 0.61 5.06
C GLY A 66 -8.29 1.25 3.80
N ALA A 67 -8.67 2.51 3.95
CA ALA A 67 -9.05 3.40 2.86
C ALA A 67 -8.53 4.81 3.14
N GLY A 68 -8.21 5.54 2.08
CA GLY A 68 -7.64 6.87 2.20
C GLY A 68 -7.43 7.56 0.88
N VAL A 69 -6.43 8.41 0.85
CA VAL A 69 -6.07 9.23 -0.32
C VAL A 69 -4.59 9.13 -0.63
N GLY A 70 -4.29 9.11 -1.92
CA GLY A 70 -2.93 9.19 -2.45
C GLY A 70 -2.63 10.60 -2.96
N LEU A 71 -1.42 11.06 -2.67
CA LEU A 71 -0.86 12.36 -3.05
C LEU A 71 0.44 12.13 -3.81
N TYR A 72 0.63 12.82 -4.91
CA TYR A 72 1.87 12.77 -5.69
C TYR A 72 2.89 13.78 -5.17
N ASN A 73 4.17 13.43 -5.22
CA ASN A 73 5.26 14.36 -4.96
C ASN A 73 6.39 14.10 -5.95
N GLY A 74 6.55 15.00 -6.89
CA GLY A 74 7.55 14.95 -7.95
C GLY A 74 7.54 16.24 -8.73
N ASP A 75 8.07 16.18 -9.93
CA ASP A 75 8.42 17.32 -10.76
C ASP A 75 7.27 18.23 -11.17
N LEU A 76 6.05 17.69 -11.30
CA LEU A 76 4.87 18.46 -11.72
C LEU A 76 4.26 19.29 -10.60
N THR A 77 4.60 19.02 -9.33
CA THR A 77 3.95 19.66 -8.21
C THR A 77 4.91 20.51 -7.37
N LYS A 78 4.50 21.71 -6.98
CA LYS A 78 5.18 22.56 -6.01
C LYS A 78 4.42 22.68 -4.69
N GLY A 79 3.29 21.99 -4.55
CA GLY A 79 2.47 22.08 -3.34
C GLY A 79 1.15 21.36 -3.45
N LEU A 80 0.29 21.56 -2.44
CA LEU A 80 -1.01 20.90 -2.39
C LEU A 80 -2.03 21.43 -3.40
N SER A 81 -1.83 22.63 -3.93
CA SER A 81 -2.77 23.29 -4.87
C SER A 81 -2.88 22.57 -6.22
N ASN A 82 -1.81 21.89 -6.64
CA ASN A 82 -1.74 21.23 -7.95
C ASN A 82 -1.97 19.72 -7.85
N GLN A 83 -2.32 19.23 -6.67
CA GLN A 83 -2.62 17.83 -6.44
C GLN A 83 -4.00 17.44 -6.98
N LEU A 84 -4.08 16.27 -7.58
CA LEU A 84 -5.33 15.58 -7.89
C LEU A 84 -5.43 14.30 -7.04
N PRO A 85 -5.79 14.42 -5.73
CA PRO A 85 -5.79 13.29 -4.83
C PRO A 85 -6.69 12.18 -5.36
N GLY A 86 -6.21 10.95 -5.31
CA GLY A 86 -6.98 9.77 -5.71
C GLY A 86 -7.27 8.85 -4.52
N PRO A 87 -8.25 7.96 -4.63
CA PRO A 87 -8.55 6.99 -3.58
C PRO A 87 -7.41 5.99 -3.40
N SER A 88 -7.21 5.54 -2.15
CA SER A 88 -6.36 4.41 -1.80
C SER A 88 -7.14 3.37 -1.00
N PHE A 89 -6.79 2.09 -1.18
CA PHE A 89 -7.33 0.96 -0.46
C PHE A 89 -6.20 -0.01 -0.11
N SER A 90 -6.10 -0.39 1.15
CA SER A 90 -5.05 -1.27 1.62
C SER A 90 -5.59 -2.49 2.36
N LEU A 91 -4.90 -3.61 2.20
CA LEU A 91 -5.10 -4.84 2.96
C LEU A 91 -3.76 -5.31 3.50
N GLY A 92 -3.71 -5.70 4.76
CA GLY A 92 -2.46 -6.10 5.37
C GLY A 92 -2.61 -7.14 6.48
N VAL A 93 -1.47 -7.68 6.84
CA VAL A 93 -1.34 -8.61 7.95
C VAL A 93 -0.20 -8.14 8.84
N LEU A 94 -0.45 -8.08 10.15
CA LEU A 94 0.50 -7.63 11.14
C LEU A 94 0.70 -8.70 12.21
N TYR A 95 1.94 -8.83 12.66
CA TYR A 95 2.32 -9.75 13.72
C TYR A 95 3.21 -9.05 14.75
N PRO A 96 2.72 -8.79 15.98
CA PRO A 96 3.55 -8.28 17.06
C PRO A 96 4.60 -9.30 17.49
N VAL A 97 5.86 -9.01 17.20
CA VAL A 97 7.02 -9.86 17.58
C VAL A 97 7.57 -9.49 18.94
N HIS A 98 7.35 -8.25 19.37
CA HIS A 98 7.77 -7.69 20.65
C HIS A 98 6.75 -6.61 21.09
N PRO A 99 6.63 -6.27 22.39
CA PRO A 99 5.72 -5.20 22.84
C PRO A 99 5.90 -3.85 22.16
N HIS A 100 7.09 -3.59 21.63
CA HIS A 100 7.42 -2.35 20.88
C HIS A 100 7.57 -2.55 19.38
N TRP A 101 7.57 -3.80 18.88
CA TRP A 101 7.87 -4.09 17.49
C TRP A 101 6.80 -4.98 16.85
N THR A 102 6.21 -4.50 15.79
CA THR A 102 5.25 -5.25 14.97
C THR A 102 5.81 -5.33 13.55
N VAL A 103 5.86 -6.53 12.99
CA VAL A 103 6.17 -6.74 11.57
C VAL A 103 4.88 -6.93 10.80
N GLY A 104 4.87 -6.53 9.53
CA GLY A 104 3.67 -6.69 8.71
C GLY A 104 3.97 -6.68 7.23
N THR A 105 2.95 -7.11 6.48
CA THR A 105 2.90 -7.00 5.02
C THR A 105 1.63 -6.27 4.64
N GLU A 106 1.67 -5.50 3.57
CA GLU A 106 0.54 -4.71 3.10
C GLU A 106 0.53 -4.66 1.58
N ALA A 107 -0.64 -4.87 1.00
CA ALA A 107 -0.91 -4.63 -0.41
C ALA A 107 -1.84 -3.44 -0.51
N THR A 108 -1.48 -2.43 -1.31
CA THR A 108 -2.24 -1.20 -1.46
C THR A 108 -2.49 -0.91 -2.93
N TYR A 109 -3.75 -0.67 -3.29
CA TYR A 109 -4.13 -0.04 -4.55
C TYR A 109 -4.37 1.44 -4.31
N PHE A 110 -3.81 2.31 -5.16
CA PHE A 110 -3.98 3.74 -5.01
C PHE A 110 -3.95 4.47 -6.35
N GLN A 111 -4.56 5.63 -6.36
CA GLN A 111 -4.50 6.55 -7.48
C GLN A 111 -3.82 7.85 -7.04
N ILE A 112 -2.99 8.38 -7.92
CA ILE A 112 -2.34 9.68 -7.76
C ILE A 112 -2.50 10.46 -9.05
N GLY A 113 -2.38 11.76 -8.95
CA GLY A 113 -2.37 12.65 -10.10
C GLY A 113 -1.93 14.04 -9.67
N SER A 114 -1.48 14.79 -10.64
CA SER A 114 -1.12 16.20 -10.47
C SER A 114 -1.33 16.96 -11.77
N THR A 115 -1.54 18.26 -11.64
CA THR A 115 -1.46 19.21 -12.74
C THR A 115 -0.12 19.94 -12.67
N ASP A 116 0.43 20.34 -13.83
CA ASP A 116 1.66 21.12 -13.86
C ASP A 116 1.45 22.46 -13.13
N TYR A 117 2.46 22.86 -12.35
CA TYR A 117 2.46 24.15 -11.68
C TYR A 117 2.68 25.33 -12.65
N LEU A 118 3.14 25.06 -13.88
CA LEU A 118 3.26 26.02 -14.96
C LEU A 118 2.03 25.92 -15.88
N PRO A 119 1.07 26.87 -15.82
CA PRO A 119 -0.14 26.81 -16.62
C PRO A 119 0.12 26.79 -18.13
N GLU A 120 1.27 27.35 -18.56
CA GLU A 120 1.69 27.43 -19.96
C GLU A 120 1.91 26.04 -20.59
N ARG A 121 2.25 25.03 -19.78
CA ARG A 121 2.47 23.67 -20.27
C ARG A 121 1.17 22.89 -20.42
N ASN A 122 0.14 23.24 -19.67
CA ASN A 122 -1.18 22.60 -19.68
C ASN A 122 -1.12 21.07 -19.61
N LEU A 123 -0.19 20.54 -18.78
CA LEU A 123 0.05 19.12 -18.61
C LEU A 123 -0.54 18.64 -17.29
N ALA A 124 -1.08 17.44 -17.31
CA ALA A 124 -1.53 16.74 -16.12
C ALA A 124 -1.35 15.23 -16.31
N PHE A 125 -1.32 14.50 -15.22
CA PHE A 125 -1.31 13.03 -15.26
C PHE A 125 -2.25 12.43 -14.23
N ARG A 126 -2.61 11.17 -14.48
CA ARG A 126 -3.31 10.29 -13.54
C ARG A 126 -2.68 8.91 -13.58
N GLY A 127 -2.18 8.43 -12.44
CA GLY A 127 -1.65 7.09 -12.27
C GLY A 127 -2.61 6.18 -11.50
N ARG A 128 -2.72 4.92 -11.93
CA ARG A 128 -3.35 3.82 -11.20
C ARG A 128 -2.26 2.85 -10.82
N ASN A 129 -2.05 2.66 -9.52
CA ASN A 129 -0.86 2.00 -9.01
C ASN A 129 -1.23 0.96 -7.98
N GLY A 130 -0.34 -0.01 -7.80
CA GLY A 130 -0.43 -1.00 -6.74
C GLY A 130 0.92 -1.19 -6.07
N THR A 131 0.95 -1.30 -4.75
CA THR A 131 2.18 -1.63 -4.01
C THR A 131 2.00 -2.87 -3.16
N GLY A 132 3.10 -3.65 -3.04
CA GLY A 132 3.27 -4.68 -2.03
C GLY A 132 4.47 -4.34 -1.17
N THR A 133 4.28 -4.22 0.15
CA THR A 133 5.34 -3.82 1.09
C THR A 133 5.46 -4.79 2.25
N VAL A 134 6.68 -4.95 2.75
CA VAL A 134 6.99 -5.55 4.05
C VAL A 134 7.52 -4.44 4.93
N PHE A 135 7.05 -4.35 6.16
CA PHE A 135 7.38 -3.25 7.04
C PHE A 135 7.51 -3.67 8.50
N VAL A 136 8.15 -2.80 9.26
CA VAL A 136 8.25 -2.86 10.71
C VAL A 136 7.60 -1.61 11.29
N ARG A 137 6.78 -1.77 12.33
CA ARG A 137 6.26 -0.69 13.16
C ARG A 137 6.96 -0.68 14.50
N PHE A 138 7.40 0.49 14.92
CA PHE A 138 7.92 0.74 16.25
C PHE A 138 6.87 1.49 17.08
N GLU A 139 6.38 0.88 18.14
CA GLU A 139 5.40 1.43 19.09
C GLU A 139 6.15 1.85 20.38
N PRO A 140 6.42 3.16 20.62
CA PRO A 140 7.22 3.59 21.76
C PRO A 140 6.51 3.40 23.12
N LEU A 141 5.17 3.40 23.12
CA LEU A 141 4.40 3.26 24.35
C LEU A 141 4.23 1.80 24.74
N ARG A 142 4.47 1.51 26.00
CA ARG A 142 4.27 0.18 26.57
C ARG A 142 2.78 -0.14 26.65
N ASP A 143 2.41 -1.31 26.14
CA ASP A 143 1.07 -1.84 26.27
C ASP A 143 1.08 -3.07 27.18
N GLY A 144 0.40 -2.95 28.32
CA GLY A 144 0.28 -4.03 29.30
C GLY A 144 -0.35 -5.30 28.76
N ALA A 145 -1.11 -5.22 27.66
CA ALA A 145 -1.75 -6.39 27.04
C ALA A 145 -0.77 -7.44 26.51
N TYR A 146 0.49 -7.06 26.26
CA TYR A 146 1.53 -8.00 25.80
C TYR A 146 2.33 -8.63 26.93
N TYR A 147 2.28 -8.09 28.15
CA TYR A 147 3.06 -8.61 29.27
C TYR A 147 2.30 -9.64 30.08
N ALA A 148 2.98 -10.73 30.44
CA ALA A 148 2.46 -11.76 31.33
C ALA A 148 2.69 -11.37 32.81
N THR A 149 2.13 -10.27 33.24
CA THR A 149 2.26 -9.80 34.64
C THR A 149 1.06 -10.23 35.47
N PRO A 150 1.27 -10.59 36.77
CA PRO A 150 0.16 -10.92 37.68
C PRO A 150 -0.76 -9.72 37.99
N ARG A 151 -0.26 -8.48 37.77
CA ARG A 151 -1.04 -7.25 37.94
C ARG A 151 -1.50 -6.76 36.56
N PRO A 152 -2.78 -6.37 36.41
CA PRO A 152 -3.25 -5.78 35.17
C PRO A 152 -2.47 -4.48 34.93
N ALA A 153 -1.51 -4.52 34.04
CA ALA A 153 -0.84 -3.31 33.58
C ALA A 153 -1.84 -2.50 32.74
N PRO A 154 -1.81 -1.17 32.83
CA PRO A 154 -2.75 -0.34 32.05
C PRO A 154 -2.57 -0.63 30.56
N THR A 155 -3.69 -0.91 29.91
CA THR A 155 -3.73 -1.11 28.46
C THR A 155 -3.70 0.26 27.80
N ALA A 156 -2.75 0.49 26.91
CA ALA A 156 -2.69 1.72 26.16
C ALA A 156 -3.89 1.83 25.21
N LEU A 157 -4.72 2.86 25.40
CA LEU A 157 -5.86 3.15 24.53
C LEU A 157 -5.39 3.72 23.18
N VAL A 158 -4.39 4.59 23.23
CA VAL A 158 -3.81 5.30 22.07
C VAL A 158 -2.35 4.91 21.95
N LYS A 159 -1.94 4.44 20.77
CA LYS A 159 -0.57 4.00 20.51
C LYS A 159 -0.03 4.66 19.24
N PRO A 160 0.80 5.68 19.37
CA PRO A 160 1.57 6.20 18.23
C PRO A 160 2.60 5.18 17.79
N TYR A 161 2.94 5.19 16.51
CA TYR A 161 3.98 4.33 15.95
C TYR A 161 4.71 4.99 14.78
N LEU A 162 5.92 4.50 14.53
CA LEU A 162 6.68 4.77 13.32
C LEU A 162 6.67 3.51 12.45
N LYS A 163 6.56 3.68 11.14
CA LYS A 163 6.57 2.60 10.14
C LYS A 163 7.76 2.80 9.21
N LEU A 164 8.52 1.75 9.01
CA LEU A 164 9.61 1.68 8.03
C LEU A 164 9.47 0.38 7.24
N GLY A 165 9.72 0.42 5.95
CA GLY A 165 9.57 -0.76 5.13
C GLY A 165 10.29 -0.70 3.80
N VAL A 166 10.08 -1.75 3.02
CA VAL A 166 10.56 -1.90 1.65
C VAL A 166 9.52 -2.70 0.87
N GLY A 167 9.44 -2.44 -0.43
CA GLY A 167 8.46 -3.12 -1.26
C GLY A 167 8.66 -2.86 -2.74
N LEU A 168 7.65 -3.26 -3.49
CA LEU A 168 7.58 -3.09 -4.93
C LEU A 168 6.30 -2.33 -5.28
N ALA A 169 6.39 -1.41 -6.23
CA ALA A 169 5.27 -0.69 -6.79
C ALA A 169 5.12 -1.04 -8.28
N LEU A 170 3.90 -1.38 -8.67
CA LEU A 170 3.47 -1.43 -10.06
C LEU A 170 2.77 -0.12 -10.37
N TYR A 171 3.23 0.62 -11.37
CA TYR A 171 2.68 1.92 -11.73
C TYR A 171 2.33 2.00 -13.21
N SER A 172 1.24 2.72 -13.49
CA SER A 172 0.72 2.93 -14.84
C SER A 172 0.16 4.34 -14.95
N PRO A 173 1.02 5.34 -15.17
CA PRO A 173 0.63 6.71 -15.37
C PRO A 173 0.02 6.91 -16.76
N LYS A 174 -0.79 7.96 -16.89
CA LYS A 174 -1.33 8.45 -18.16
C LYS A 174 -1.30 9.95 -18.14
N ALA A 175 -0.45 10.54 -18.96
CA ALA A 175 -0.38 11.98 -19.15
C ALA A 175 -1.48 12.47 -20.12
N TYR A 176 -1.93 13.68 -19.92
CA TYR A 176 -2.93 14.34 -20.77
C TYR A 176 -2.78 15.87 -20.72
N ASN A 177 -3.35 16.56 -21.72
CA ASN A 177 -3.42 18.00 -21.71
C ASN A 177 -4.66 18.45 -20.93
N GLY A 178 -4.48 19.34 -19.96
CA GLY A 178 -5.55 19.86 -19.13
C GLY A 178 -5.10 20.25 -17.74
N THR A 179 -5.96 20.96 -17.01
CA THR A 179 -5.73 21.42 -15.64
C THR A 179 -6.75 20.83 -14.65
N THR A 180 -7.63 19.96 -15.13
CA THR A 180 -8.69 19.33 -14.34
C THR A 180 -8.56 17.81 -14.40
N ARG A 181 -9.36 17.11 -13.59
CA ARG A 181 -9.43 15.64 -13.67
C ARG A 181 -9.88 15.18 -15.04
N PRO A 182 -9.28 14.10 -15.59
CA PRO A 182 -9.67 13.58 -16.89
C PRO A 182 -11.12 13.05 -16.85
N ASP A 183 -11.87 13.36 -17.90
CA ASP A 183 -13.21 12.86 -18.19
C ASP A 183 -13.19 11.86 -19.37
N ASP A 184 -14.37 11.41 -19.81
CA ASP A 184 -14.49 10.45 -20.91
C ASP A 184 -14.06 11.02 -22.28
N ASN A 185 -13.97 12.35 -22.42
CA ASN A 185 -13.55 13.06 -23.63
C ASN A 185 -12.06 13.42 -23.62
N THR A 186 -11.34 13.12 -22.54
CA THR A 186 -9.93 13.49 -22.40
C THR A 186 -9.05 12.63 -23.29
N SER A 187 -8.30 13.24 -24.20
CA SER A 187 -7.29 12.56 -25.01
C SER A 187 -6.00 12.40 -24.23
N PHE A 188 -5.61 11.16 -23.96
CA PHE A 188 -4.33 10.85 -23.31
C PHE A 188 -3.19 10.96 -24.32
N LEU A 189 -2.07 11.48 -23.85
CA LEU A 189 -0.84 11.53 -24.61
C LEU A 189 -0.27 10.12 -24.84
N ARG A 190 0.59 10.00 -25.85
CA ARG A 190 1.30 8.74 -26.08
C ARG A 190 2.24 8.48 -24.91
N PRO A 191 2.19 7.30 -24.30
CA PRO A 191 3.10 6.96 -23.21
C PRO A 191 4.57 7.06 -23.64
N GLU A 192 5.44 7.58 -22.78
CA GLU A 192 6.87 7.64 -23.07
C GLU A 192 7.51 6.25 -23.05
N ARG A 193 6.97 5.34 -22.23
CA ARG A 193 7.34 3.93 -22.21
C ARG A 193 6.26 3.06 -22.82
N GLY A 194 6.70 2.07 -23.61
CA GLY A 194 5.80 1.08 -24.21
C GLY A 194 5.49 -0.12 -23.31
N ASP A 195 6.09 -0.23 -22.12
CA ASP A 195 6.06 -1.40 -21.24
C ASP A 195 5.30 -1.18 -19.92
N TYR A 196 4.36 -0.25 -19.87
CA TYR A 196 3.48 -0.10 -18.71
C TYR A 196 2.48 -1.28 -18.57
N PRO A 197 2.18 -1.74 -17.35
CA PRO A 197 2.64 -1.24 -16.04
C PRO A 197 4.09 -1.58 -15.74
N ALA A 198 4.85 -0.61 -15.26
CA ALA A 198 6.25 -0.76 -14.90
C ALA A 198 6.42 -1.04 -13.39
N LEU A 199 7.59 -1.57 -13.02
CA LEU A 199 7.92 -1.93 -11.64
C LEU A 199 8.97 -0.99 -11.07
N ALA A 200 8.79 -0.54 -9.83
CA ALA A 200 9.78 0.22 -9.07
C ALA A 200 9.93 -0.35 -7.65
N ILE A 201 11.12 -0.21 -7.08
CA ILE A 201 11.34 -0.47 -5.66
C ILE A 201 10.85 0.75 -4.87
N VAL A 202 10.22 0.50 -3.72
CA VAL A 202 9.72 1.55 -2.84
C VAL A 202 10.18 1.34 -1.41
N ALA A 203 10.41 2.45 -0.70
CA ALA A 203 10.74 2.46 0.71
C ALA A 203 9.74 3.35 1.46
N PRO A 204 8.70 2.78 2.09
CA PRO A 204 7.78 3.54 2.92
C PRO A 204 8.41 3.97 4.24
N VAL A 205 8.20 5.23 4.58
CA VAL A 205 8.44 5.83 5.90
C VAL A 205 7.16 6.47 6.35
N GLY A 206 6.62 6.07 7.49
CA GLY A 206 5.33 6.56 7.94
C GLY A 206 5.24 6.72 9.45
N LEU A 207 4.22 7.42 9.85
CA LEU A 207 3.80 7.56 11.23
C LEU A 207 2.28 7.33 11.32
N GLY A 208 1.85 6.84 12.46
CA GLY A 208 0.43 6.62 12.67
C GLY A 208 0.07 6.53 14.15
N VAL A 209 -1.21 6.51 14.37
CA VAL A 209 -1.79 6.38 15.71
C VAL A 209 -2.85 5.28 15.66
N THR A 210 -2.67 4.28 16.52
CA THR A 210 -3.65 3.20 16.71
C THR A 210 -4.48 3.49 17.95
N LEU A 211 -5.80 3.51 17.77
CA LEU A 211 -6.79 3.61 18.84
C LEU A 211 -7.40 2.23 19.08
N ARG A 212 -7.33 1.74 20.31
CA ARG A 212 -7.96 0.48 20.69
C ARG A 212 -9.45 0.71 20.94
N LEU A 213 -10.30 0.14 20.09
CA LEU A 213 -11.77 0.19 20.23
C LEU A 213 -12.29 -0.96 21.10
N THR A 214 -11.79 -2.16 20.85
CA THR A 214 -12.10 -3.37 21.62
C THR A 214 -10.85 -4.24 21.75
N PRO A 215 -10.86 -5.31 22.56
CA PRO A 215 -9.74 -6.26 22.60
C PRO A 215 -9.38 -6.85 21.22
N LYS A 216 -10.36 -6.93 20.31
CA LYS A 216 -10.19 -7.53 18.98
C LYS A 216 -10.10 -6.52 17.84
N LEU A 217 -10.50 -5.26 18.05
CA LEU A 217 -10.62 -4.26 17.00
C LEU A 217 -9.89 -2.98 17.37
N ASN A 218 -9.02 -2.52 16.48
CA ASN A 218 -8.37 -1.22 16.55
C ASN A 218 -8.73 -0.38 15.32
N ALA A 219 -8.77 0.94 15.51
CA ALA A 219 -8.78 1.91 14.42
C ALA A 219 -7.42 2.58 14.36
N THR A 220 -6.90 2.80 13.16
CA THR A 220 -5.57 3.36 12.93
C THR A 220 -5.66 4.48 11.91
N ALA A 221 -5.09 5.64 12.22
CA ALA A 221 -4.80 6.69 11.25
C ALA A 221 -3.31 6.63 10.92
N GLU A 222 -2.97 6.53 9.63
CA GLU A 222 -1.60 6.42 9.15
C GLU A 222 -1.33 7.44 8.04
N ALA A 223 -0.18 8.09 8.10
CA ALA A 223 0.38 8.86 7.01
C ALA A 223 1.76 8.30 6.68
N ALA A 224 1.97 7.91 5.42
CA ALA A 224 3.21 7.32 4.97
C ALA A 224 3.67 7.96 3.66
N TYR A 225 4.96 8.22 3.56
CA TYR A 225 5.62 8.66 2.35
C TYR A 225 6.43 7.51 1.77
N TYR A 226 6.31 7.31 0.47
CA TYR A 226 6.96 6.25 -0.28
C TYR A 226 8.02 6.85 -1.19
N PHE A 227 9.28 6.66 -0.82
CA PHE A 227 10.41 6.94 -1.69
C PHE A 227 10.45 5.87 -2.78
N THR A 228 10.60 6.28 -4.03
CA THR A 228 10.68 5.34 -5.15
C THR A 228 12.04 5.41 -5.82
N THR A 229 12.37 4.38 -6.59
CA THR A 229 13.59 4.34 -7.40
C THR A 229 13.35 4.79 -8.85
N THR A 230 12.20 5.36 -9.13
CA THR A 230 11.81 5.80 -10.48
C THR A 230 11.50 7.29 -10.53
N ASP A 231 11.78 7.89 -11.67
CA ASP A 231 11.46 9.28 -12.04
C ASP A 231 10.33 9.31 -13.12
N GLN A 232 9.57 8.25 -13.24
CA GLN A 232 8.58 8.08 -14.30
C GLN A 232 7.18 7.77 -13.75
N LEU A 233 6.89 8.19 -12.52
CA LEU A 233 5.56 8.02 -11.93
C LEU A 233 4.48 8.89 -12.60
N ASP A 234 4.89 9.94 -13.29
CA ASP A 234 4.01 10.88 -13.99
C ASP A 234 4.00 10.71 -15.52
N ASP A 235 4.86 9.81 -16.07
CA ASP A 235 5.05 9.60 -17.52
C ASP A 235 5.43 10.88 -18.28
N ILE A 236 6.12 11.80 -17.62
CA ILE A 236 6.58 13.07 -18.20
C ILE A 236 8.08 13.18 -17.94
N SER A 237 8.87 12.73 -18.91
CA SER A 237 10.32 12.82 -18.82
C SER A 237 10.90 14.08 -19.48
N THR A 238 12.18 14.23 -19.38
CA THR A 238 13.03 15.38 -19.72
C THR A 238 12.92 15.96 -21.15
N GLY A 239 12.14 15.38 -22.04
CA GLY A 239 12.03 15.80 -23.44
C GLY A 239 11.47 17.22 -23.69
N LEU A 240 10.86 17.87 -22.71
CA LEU A 240 10.26 19.20 -22.81
C LEU A 240 11.11 20.32 -22.19
N GLY A 241 12.43 20.21 -22.23
CA GLY A 241 13.33 21.28 -21.80
C GLY A 241 13.51 21.40 -20.30
N ARG A 242 13.34 20.32 -19.56
CA ARG A 242 13.61 20.25 -18.12
C ARG A 242 15.04 19.83 -17.82
N SER A 243 15.64 20.52 -16.89
CA SER A 243 16.76 20.04 -16.09
C SER A 243 16.26 18.82 -15.30
N SER A 244 16.89 17.66 -15.47
CA SER A 244 16.62 16.50 -14.65
C SER A 244 16.72 16.90 -13.17
N SER A 245 15.63 16.87 -12.44
CA SER A 245 15.76 16.94 -10.98
C SER A 245 16.47 15.65 -10.55
N ALA A 246 17.52 15.80 -9.77
CA ALA A 246 18.32 14.66 -9.29
C ALA A 246 17.54 13.80 -8.24
N LEU A 247 16.27 14.06 -8.06
CA LEU A 247 15.43 13.40 -7.06
C LEU A 247 14.35 12.57 -7.75
N ASN A 248 14.29 11.29 -7.41
CA ASN A 248 13.24 10.39 -7.86
C ASN A 248 11.87 10.86 -7.36
N ASP A 249 10.84 10.53 -8.12
CA ASP A 249 9.45 10.75 -7.73
C ASP A 249 9.10 9.99 -6.44
N GLY A 250 8.13 10.53 -5.71
CA GLY A 250 7.58 9.90 -4.53
C GLY A 250 6.07 10.10 -4.44
N TYR A 251 5.46 9.45 -3.48
CA TYR A 251 4.04 9.65 -3.19
C TYR A 251 3.74 9.48 -1.71
N GLY A 252 2.71 10.17 -1.24
CA GLY A 252 2.18 10.05 0.10
C GLY A 252 0.85 9.31 0.11
N LEU A 253 0.61 8.50 1.13
CA LEU A 253 -0.69 7.90 1.41
C LEU A 253 -1.14 8.33 2.81
N VAL A 254 -2.37 8.80 2.91
CA VAL A 254 -3.03 9.09 4.18
C VAL A 254 -4.25 8.19 4.28
N GLU A 255 -4.27 7.28 5.25
CA GLU A 255 -5.26 6.22 5.33
C GLU A 255 -5.84 6.08 6.74
N LEU A 256 -7.12 5.73 6.81
CA LEU A 256 -7.77 5.19 7.99
C LEU A 256 -7.89 3.68 7.83
N LYS A 257 -7.43 2.94 8.84
CA LYS A 257 -7.39 1.48 8.80
C LYS A 257 -8.13 0.89 9.98
N LEU A 258 -8.79 -0.23 9.77
CA LEU A 258 -9.31 -1.10 10.81
C LEU A 258 -8.41 -2.33 10.93
N GLU A 259 -7.97 -2.62 12.15
CA GLU A 259 -7.14 -3.80 12.45
C GLU A 259 -7.96 -4.77 13.31
N TYR A 260 -8.20 -5.96 12.79
CA TYR A 260 -8.97 -7.00 13.46
C TYR A 260 -8.09 -8.19 13.85
N SER A 261 -8.20 -8.61 15.11
CA SER A 261 -7.51 -9.77 15.66
C SER A 261 -8.52 -10.83 16.13
N PRO A 262 -8.80 -11.85 15.32
CA PRO A 262 -9.80 -12.86 15.67
C PRO A 262 -9.41 -13.69 16.90
N TRP A 263 -8.12 -13.86 17.16
CA TRP A 263 -7.57 -14.69 18.23
C TRP A 263 -7.19 -13.91 19.51
N SER A 264 -7.54 -12.63 19.61
CA SER A 264 -7.41 -11.86 20.84
C SER A 264 -8.55 -12.24 21.80
N LYS A 265 -8.22 -12.46 23.07
CA LYS A 265 -9.19 -12.66 24.17
C LYS A 265 -9.68 -11.33 24.69
#